data_2e24d7c1d3abf6284a7d55c7c5f61ffc
#
_entry.id   2e24d7c1d3abf6284a7d55c7c5f61ffc
#
_cell.length_a   1.000
_cell.length_b   1.000
_cell.length_c   1.000
_cell.angle_alpha   90.00
_cell.angle_beta   90.00
_cell.angle_gamma   90.00
#
_symmetry.space_group_name_H-M   'P 1'
#
loop_
_entity.id
_entity.type
_entity.pdbx_description
1 polymer ?
#
loop_
_entity_poly.entity_id
_entity_poly.type
_entity_poly.pdbx_seq_one_letter_code
_entity_poly.pdbx_strand_id
1 'polypeptide(L)'
;MSGKLGATHVVRLEEVGSTLDVAHQLAAAGAEAGTLIVADAQTAGRGRMGRSWRSERGAGIWLTLIERPREPSGLEVLSLRVGLALAPELDAFAAERVRLKWPNDLYVGERKLGGILIEARWREQSLEWLAIGVGINLRPPVTEPTAVGLRDSVSRNEVLERIVPPIRAAVAHGGPLDRNELASFAGRDMAVGRRCVEPVAGIVRGISPSGALVVEVALSGGNAERSTLTEVRAGSLVLDEGKGRGGDR
;
A
#
# COMPACT_ATOMS: atom_id res chain seq x y z
N MET A 1 18.09 13.02 15.03
CA MET A 1 16.75 12.54 14.65
C MET A 1 16.79 11.50 13.51
N SER A 2 17.65 11.64 12.49
CA SER A 2 17.75 10.68 11.37
C SER A 2 18.01 9.24 11.80
N GLY A 3 18.90 9.01 12.79
CA GLY A 3 19.27 7.66 13.25
C GLY A 3 18.11 6.84 13.83
N LYS A 4 17.16 7.44 14.55
CA LYS A 4 15.97 6.73 15.08
C LYS A 4 14.97 6.35 13.99
N LEU A 5 14.92 7.13 12.90
CA LEU A 5 14.04 6.87 11.77
C LEU A 5 14.63 5.88 10.76
N GLY A 6 15.88 5.43 10.93
CA GLY A 6 16.55 4.58 9.94
C GLY A 6 16.76 5.26 8.57
N ALA A 7 16.54 6.57 8.49
CA ALA A 7 16.72 7.38 7.29
C ALA A 7 18.13 8.00 7.26
N THR A 8 18.70 8.16 6.05
CA THR A 8 19.99 8.85 5.88
C THR A 8 19.84 10.36 6.02
N HIS A 9 18.75 10.91 5.47
CA HIS A 9 18.39 12.31 5.56
C HIS A 9 16.87 12.45 5.72
N VAL A 10 16.40 13.50 6.43
CA VAL A 10 14.97 13.75 6.66
C VAL A 10 14.63 15.18 6.28
N VAL A 11 13.73 15.32 5.32
CA VAL A 11 13.14 16.59 4.86
C VAL A 11 11.73 16.69 5.42
N ARG A 12 11.49 17.70 6.27
CA ARG A 12 10.16 17.98 6.84
C ARG A 12 9.58 19.22 6.20
N LEU A 13 8.33 19.11 5.75
CA LEU A 13 7.59 20.16 5.05
C LEU A 13 6.27 20.41 5.77
N GLU A 14 5.90 21.68 5.89
CA GLU A 14 4.59 22.03 6.44
C GLU A 14 3.48 21.71 5.45
N GLU A 15 3.66 22.12 4.18
CA GLU A 15 2.71 21.86 3.12
C GLU A 15 3.43 21.73 1.78
N VAL A 16 2.94 20.85 0.92
CA VAL A 16 3.49 20.60 -0.41
C VAL A 16 2.39 20.09 -1.35
N GLY A 17 2.61 20.17 -2.66
CA GLY A 17 1.73 19.54 -3.64
C GLY A 17 1.63 18.04 -3.39
N SER A 18 2.78 17.35 -3.47
CA SER A 18 2.91 15.94 -3.14
C SER A 18 4.33 15.64 -2.67
N THR A 19 4.48 14.81 -1.63
CA THR A 19 5.79 14.31 -1.17
C THR A 19 6.50 13.49 -2.25
N LEU A 20 5.77 12.84 -3.16
CA LEU A 20 6.33 12.14 -4.32
C LEU A 20 7.02 13.10 -5.30
N ASP A 21 6.43 14.27 -5.58
CA ASP A 21 7.04 15.24 -6.49
C ASP A 21 8.34 15.81 -5.91
N VAL A 22 8.34 16.11 -4.61
CA VAL A 22 9.56 16.54 -3.90
C VAL A 22 10.62 15.44 -3.92
N ALA A 23 10.22 14.18 -3.70
CA ALA A 23 11.14 13.05 -3.77
C ALA A 23 11.77 12.92 -5.14
N HIS A 24 11.00 13.04 -6.23
CA HIS A 24 11.55 13.01 -7.58
C HIS A 24 12.50 14.18 -7.86
N GLN A 25 12.17 15.40 -7.41
CA GLN A 25 13.05 16.56 -7.55
C GLN A 25 14.38 16.36 -6.81
N LEU A 26 14.32 15.93 -5.54
CA LEU A 26 15.51 15.68 -4.73
C LEU A 26 16.35 14.52 -5.28
N ALA A 27 15.70 13.44 -5.72
CA ALA A 27 16.40 12.30 -6.31
C ALA A 27 17.12 12.68 -7.61
N ALA A 28 16.51 13.52 -8.46
CA ALA A 28 17.11 14.05 -9.67
C ALA A 28 18.28 14.99 -9.36
N ALA A 29 18.23 15.71 -8.23
CA ALA A 29 19.33 16.54 -7.72
C ALA A 29 20.42 15.75 -6.98
N GLY A 30 20.34 14.40 -6.93
CA GLY A 30 21.38 13.55 -6.35
C GLY A 30 21.15 13.13 -4.91
N ALA A 31 19.95 13.31 -4.34
CA ALA A 31 19.65 12.82 -2.99
C ALA A 31 19.94 11.32 -2.86
N GLU A 32 20.53 10.93 -1.75
CA GLU A 32 20.95 9.56 -1.47
C GLU A 32 19.77 8.63 -1.15
N ALA A 33 19.98 7.33 -1.33
CA ALA A 33 19.07 6.30 -0.84
C ALA A 33 18.84 6.43 0.67
N GLY A 34 17.61 6.26 1.11
CA GLY A 34 17.19 6.47 2.49
C GLY A 34 16.82 7.92 2.82
N THR A 35 16.78 8.83 1.83
CA THR A 35 16.24 10.18 2.04
C THR A 35 14.73 10.10 2.22
N LEU A 36 14.24 10.59 3.36
CA LEU A 36 12.84 10.58 3.77
C LEU A 36 12.25 11.99 3.68
N ILE A 37 11.17 12.12 2.93
CA ILE A 37 10.35 13.33 2.85
C ILE A 37 9.08 13.10 3.65
N VAL A 38 8.75 14.02 4.56
CA VAL A 38 7.50 13.98 5.36
C VAL A 38 6.84 15.35 5.30
N ALA A 39 5.55 15.38 4.97
CA ALA A 39 4.76 16.61 4.95
C ALA A 39 3.66 16.60 6.00
N ASP A 40 3.29 17.78 6.54
CA ASP A 40 2.15 17.90 7.45
C ASP A 40 0.83 17.94 6.68
N ALA A 41 0.85 18.47 5.44
CA ALA A 41 -0.27 18.48 4.52
C ALA A 41 0.19 18.30 3.07
N GLN A 42 -0.70 17.78 2.22
CA GLN A 42 -0.51 17.77 0.77
C GLN A 42 -1.74 18.37 0.09
N THR A 43 -1.53 19.30 -0.85
CA THR A 43 -2.59 19.94 -1.63
C THR A 43 -2.98 19.13 -2.87
N ALA A 44 -2.09 18.26 -3.36
CA ALA A 44 -2.27 17.42 -4.53
C ALA A 44 -1.77 15.99 -4.27
N GLY A 45 -2.11 15.42 -3.10
CA GLY A 45 -1.74 14.05 -2.74
C GLY A 45 -2.23 13.04 -3.79
N ARG A 46 -1.40 12.06 -4.12
CA ARG A 46 -1.65 11.11 -5.22
C ARG A 46 -1.90 9.70 -4.73
N GLY A 47 -2.90 9.06 -5.35
CA GLY A 47 -3.14 7.63 -5.30
C GLY A 47 -2.90 6.98 -6.67
N ARG A 48 -3.09 5.67 -6.75
CA ARG A 48 -2.98 4.93 -8.02
C ARG A 48 -4.05 5.35 -9.03
N MET A 49 -3.73 5.18 -10.33
CA MET A 49 -4.65 5.43 -11.44
C MET A 49 -5.23 6.86 -11.45
N GLY A 50 -4.42 7.85 -11.07
CA GLY A 50 -4.81 9.26 -11.07
C GLY A 50 -5.80 9.66 -9.97
N ARG A 51 -6.10 8.78 -9.00
CA ARG A 51 -6.95 9.14 -7.86
C ARG A 51 -6.22 10.13 -6.95
N SER A 52 -6.95 11.04 -6.34
CA SER A 52 -6.42 11.91 -5.29
C SER A 52 -6.32 11.17 -3.97
N TRP A 53 -5.34 11.56 -3.14
CA TRP A 53 -5.21 11.14 -1.76
C TRP A 53 -5.38 12.36 -0.85
N ARG A 54 -6.40 12.36 0.01
CA ARG A 54 -6.64 13.45 0.94
C ARG A 54 -5.56 13.45 2.02
N SER A 55 -4.95 14.62 2.24
CA SER A 55 -3.80 14.77 3.14
C SER A 55 -3.95 16.04 3.96
N GLU A 56 -4.98 16.08 4.80
CA GLU A 56 -5.26 17.22 5.66
C GLU A 56 -4.16 17.41 6.71
N ARG A 57 -3.91 18.67 7.08
CA ARG A 57 -2.84 19.02 8.03
C ARG A 57 -2.95 18.26 9.33
N GLY A 58 -1.89 17.53 9.67
CA GLY A 58 -1.79 16.77 10.92
C GLY A 58 -2.75 15.59 11.06
N ALA A 59 -3.55 15.26 10.01
CA ALA A 59 -4.52 14.17 10.07
C ALA A 59 -3.89 12.81 9.72
N GLY A 60 -2.64 12.77 9.28
CA GLY A 60 -1.99 11.52 8.89
C GLY A 60 -0.48 11.61 8.75
N ILE A 61 0.08 10.54 8.26
CA ILE A 61 1.47 10.38 7.87
C ILE A 61 1.51 10.40 6.35
N TRP A 62 2.10 11.45 5.81
CA TRP A 62 2.32 11.63 4.38
C TRP A 62 3.82 11.62 4.15
N LEU A 63 4.34 10.50 3.71
CA LEU A 63 5.77 10.34 3.51
C LEU A 63 6.10 9.80 2.12
N THR A 64 7.32 10.10 1.68
CA THR A 64 7.96 9.44 0.55
C THR A 64 9.41 9.14 0.90
N LEU A 65 9.84 7.91 0.66
CA LEU A 65 11.22 7.46 0.83
C LEU A 65 11.86 7.30 -0.55
N ILE A 66 13.07 7.84 -0.72
CA ILE A 66 13.88 7.64 -1.93
C ILE A 66 14.77 6.42 -1.69
N GLU A 67 14.72 5.45 -2.61
CA GLU A 67 15.63 4.30 -2.61
C GLU A 67 16.26 4.09 -3.99
N ARG A 68 17.46 3.49 -4.00
CA ARG A 68 18.24 3.20 -5.21
C ARG A 68 18.72 1.76 -5.16
N PRO A 69 17.83 0.78 -5.42
CA PRO A 69 18.22 -0.62 -5.41
C PRO A 69 19.20 -0.91 -6.55
N ARG A 70 20.22 -1.71 -6.25
CA ARG A 70 21.23 -2.11 -7.24
C ARG A 70 20.67 -3.08 -8.28
N GLU A 71 19.76 -3.95 -7.82
CA GLU A 71 19.09 -4.94 -8.66
C GLU A 71 17.58 -4.72 -8.61
N PRO A 72 16.97 -4.26 -9.71
CA PRO A 72 15.56 -3.91 -9.74
C PRO A 72 14.64 -5.12 -9.96
N SER A 73 14.93 -6.26 -9.32
CA SER A 73 14.07 -7.44 -9.38
C SER A 73 12.94 -7.39 -8.35
N GLY A 74 11.73 -7.83 -8.72
CA GLY A 74 10.57 -7.88 -7.83
C GLY A 74 9.90 -6.53 -7.57
N LEU A 75 10.08 -5.55 -8.46
CA LEU A 75 9.40 -4.26 -8.36
C LEU A 75 7.88 -4.38 -8.49
N GLU A 76 7.41 -5.37 -9.23
CA GLU A 76 5.99 -5.70 -9.41
C GLU A 76 5.30 -6.11 -8.12
N VAL A 77 6.05 -6.69 -7.17
CA VAL A 77 5.53 -7.12 -5.86
C VAL A 77 5.87 -6.14 -4.73
N LEU A 78 6.63 -5.09 -5.01
CA LEU A 78 7.20 -4.23 -3.96
C LEU A 78 6.12 -3.53 -3.12
N SER A 79 5.00 -3.12 -3.70
CA SER A 79 3.91 -2.52 -2.91
C SER A 79 3.27 -3.51 -1.93
N LEU A 80 3.16 -4.79 -2.31
CA LEU A 80 2.69 -5.86 -1.44
C LEU A 80 3.71 -6.14 -0.33
N ARG A 81 5.00 -6.22 -0.68
CA ARG A 81 6.11 -6.44 0.26
C ARG A 81 6.22 -5.32 1.29
N VAL A 82 6.09 -4.05 0.86
CA VAL A 82 6.01 -2.90 1.78
C VAL A 82 4.77 -3.00 2.66
N GLY A 83 3.61 -3.37 2.13
CA GLY A 83 2.40 -3.61 2.92
C GLY A 83 2.59 -4.69 3.98
N LEU A 84 3.23 -5.80 3.63
CA LEU A 84 3.60 -6.89 4.56
C LEU A 84 4.54 -6.44 5.67
N ALA A 85 5.49 -5.56 5.35
CA ALA A 85 6.43 -5.00 6.32
C ALA A 85 5.75 -3.98 7.26
N LEU A 86 4.81 -3.20 6.76
CA LEU A 86 4.11 -2.17 7.53
C LEU A 86 3.02 -2.73 8.46
N ALA A 87 2.26 -3.71 8.00
CA ALA A 87 1.07 -4.17 8.70
C ALA A 87 1.35 -4.64 10.14
N PRO A 88 2.38 -5.48 10.44
CA PRO A 88 2.68 -5.89 11.82
C PRO A 88 3.12 -4.71 12.71
N GLU A 89 3.83 -3.73 12.15
CA GLU A 89 4.27 -2.55 12.90
C GLU A 89 3.09 -1.64 13.28
N LEU A 90 2.10 -1.56 12.40
CA LEU A 90 0.89 -0.77 12.61
C LEU A 90 -0.14 -1.44 13.52
N ASP A 91 -0.08 -2.77 13.73
CA ASP A 91 -0.96 -3.49 14.65
C ASP A 91 -0.92 -2.89 16.08
N ALA A 92 0.26 -2.44 16.53
CA ALA A 92 0.44 -1.82 17.85
C ALA A 92 -0.36 -0.51 18.03
N PHE A 93 -0.65 0.17 16.92
CA PHE A 93 -1.30 1.49 16.89
C PHE A 93 -2.76 1.43 16.42
N ALA A 94 -3.17 0.35 15.81
CA ALA A 94 -4.51 0.17 15.27
C ALA A 94 -5.49 -0.42 16.32
N ALA A 95 -6.79 -0.21 16.14
CA ALA A 95 -7.81 -0.78 17.00
C ALA A 95 -7.92 -2.31 16.85
N GLU A 96 -7.68 -2.79 15.65
CA GLU A 96 -7.68 -4.20 15.26
C GLU A 96 -6.47 -4.51 14.39
N ARG A 97 -6.23 -5.79 14.12
CA ARG A 97 -5.16 -6.24 13.24
C ARG A 97 -5.27 -5.61 11.86
N VAL A 98 -4.17 -5.02 11.38
CA VAL A 98 -4.09 -4.42 10.04
C VAL A 98 -4.12 -5.51 8.99
N ARG A 99 -5.03 -5.40 8.05
CA ARG A 99 -5.23 -6.30 6.92
C ARG A 99 -4.75 -5.66 5.63
N LEU A 100 -4.49 -6.48 4.63
CA LEU A 100 -4.01 -6.06 3.33
C LEU A 100 -5.11 -6.27 2.28
N LYS A 101 -5.27 -5.29 1.42
CA LYS A 101 -6.12 -5.40 0.23
C LYS A 101 -5.26 -5.19 -1.01
N TRP A 102 -5.23 -6.19 -1.85
CA TRP A 102 -4.52 -6.11 -3.13
C TRP A 102 -4.96 -4.87 -3.92
N PRO A 103 -4.03 -4.17 -4.58
CA PRO A 103 -2.59 -4.46 -4.63
C PRO A 103 -1.75 -3.65 -3.63
N ASN A 104 -2.27 -2.70 -2.88
CA ASN A 104 -1.45 -1.69 -2.20
C ASN A 104 -2.10 -1.00 -0.99
N ASP A 105 -3.22 -1.51 -0.51
CA ASP A 105 -4.00 -0.83 0.52
C ASP A 105 -3.91 -1.54 1.88
N LEU A 106 -3.91 -0.74 2.95
CA LEU A 106 -3.95 -1.16 4.35
C LEU A 106 -5.35 -0.89 4.91
N TYR A 107 -5.90 -1.85 5.65
CA TYR A 107 -7.24 -1.81 6.20
C TYR A 107 -7.26 -2.16 7.69
N VAL A 108 -8.23 -1.61 8.41
CA VAL A 108 -8.62 -2.05 9.76
C VAL A 108 -10.13 -2.32 9.72
N GLY A 109 -10.52 -3.54 10.03
CA GLY A 109 -11.87 -4.01 9.70
C GLY A 109 -12.14 -3.89 8.19
N GLU A 110 -13.25 -3.26 7.82
CA GLU A 110 -13.65 -3.01 6.42
C GLU A 110 -13.30 -1.58 5.96
N ARG A 111 -12.52 -0.82 6.74
CA ARG A 111 -12.21 0.58 6.45
C ARG A 111 -10.74 0.79 6.12
N LYS A 112 -10.48 1.66 5.17
CA LYS A 112 -9.13 1.95 4.66
C LYS A 112 -8.33 2.79 5.65
N LEU A 113 -7.21 2.24 6.14
CA LEU A 113 -6.25 2.90 7.01
C LEU A 113 -5.21 3.69 6.21
N GLY A 114 -4.74 3.12 5.11
CA GLY A 114 -3.62 3.69 4.36
C GLY A 114 -3.46 3.11 2.98
N GLY A 115 -2.47 3.63 2.25
CA GLY A 115 -2.11 3.15 0.93
C GLY A 115 -0.66 3.40 0.59
N ILE A 116 -0.15 2.63 -0.34
CA ILE A 116 1.24 2.64 -0.80
C ILE A 116 1.24 2.97 -2.29
N LEU A 117 2.06 3.94 -2.70
CA LEU A 117 2.25 4.28 -4.11
C LEU A 117 3.75 4.33 -4.40
N ILE A 118 4.21 3.46 -5.29
CA ILE A 118 5.61 3.39 -5.68
C ILE A 118 5.75 3.84 -7.11
N GLU A 119 6.64 4.80 -7.34
CA GLU A 119 7.00 5.29 -8.64
C GLU A 119 8.48 5.02 -8.90
N ALA A 120 8.78 4.40 -10.05
CA ALA A 120 10.13 4.09 -10.49
C ALA A 120 10.58 5.06 -11.58
N ARG A 121 11.78 5.59 -11.46
CA ARG A 121 12.41 6.38 -12.51
C ARG A 121 13.46 5.55 -13.21
N TRP A 122 13.27 5.41 -14.50
CA TRP A 122 14.18 4.70 -15.38
C TRP A 122 14.88 5.67 -16.32
N ARG A 123 16.16 5.41 -16.58
CA ARG A 123 16.91 5.98 -17.70
C ARG A 123 17.37 4.82 -18.56
N GLU A 124 16.84 4.77 -19.78
CA GLU A 124 17.00 3.62 -20.67
C GLU A 124 16.53 2.33 -19.97
N GLN A 125 17.44 1.40 -19.69
CA GLN A 125 17.14 0.13 -18.99
C GLN A 125 17.62 0.13 -17.53
N SER A 126 18.15 1.24 -17.03
CA SER A 126 18.67 1.34 -15.66
C SER A 126 17.67 2.03 -14.76
N LEU A 127 17.39 1.42 -13.61
CA LEU A 127 16.60 2.05 -12.55
C LEU A 127 17.46 3.10 -11.86
N GLU A 128 17.04 4.37 -11.94
CA GLU A 128 17.75 5.47 -11.28
C GLU A 128 17.35 5.59 -9.81
N TRP A 129 16.04 5.54 -9.53
CA TRP A 129 15.51 5.54 -8.15
C TRP A 129 14.07 5.05 -8.08
N LEU A 130 13.67 4.73 -6.86
CA LEU A 130 12.30 4.53 -6.45
C LEU A 130 11.86 5.66 -5.53
N ALA A 131 10.65 6.17 -5.72
CA ALA A 131 9.94 7.02 -4.79
C ALA A 131 8.80 6.19 -4.17
N ILE A 132 8.95 5.87 -2.88
CA ILE A 132 8.01 5.00 -2.15
C ILE A 132 7.13 5.88 -1.28
N GLY A 133 5.96 6.23 -1.81
CA GLY A 133 4.95 7.00 -1.11
C GLY A 133 4.11 6.11 -0.19
N VAL A 134 3.94 6.55 1.05
CA VAL A 134 3.05 5.91 2.04
C VAL A 134 2.18 6.96 2.68
N GLY A 135 0.85 6.74 2.59
CA GLY A 135 -0.15 7.53 3.29
C GLY A 135 -0.84 6.68 4.35
N ILE A 136 -0.85 7.14 5.60
CA ILE A 136 -1.54 6.48 6.72
C ILE A 136 -2.38 7.51 7.46
N ASN A 137 -3.65 7.23 7.66
CA ASN A 137 -4.53 8.08 8.43
C ASN A 137 -4.23 7.93 9.94
N LEU A 138 -3.90 9.02 10.61
CA LEU A 138 -3.96 9.09 12.08
C LEU A 138 -5.41 9.36 12.51
N ARG A 139 -6.08 10.28 11.80
CA ARG A 139 -7.51 10.57 11.89
C ARG A 139 -8.12 10.45 10.50
N PRO A 140 -9.24 9.75 10.34
CA PRO A 140 -9.86 9.61 9.04
C PRO A 140 -10.44 10.94 8.58
N PRO A 141 -10.42 11.25 7.26
CA PRO A 141 -11.13 12.40 6.73
C PRO A 141 -12.63 12.30 7.02
N VAL A 142 -13.24 13.37 7.51
CA VAL A 142 -14.68 13.38 7.86
C VAL A 142 -15.57 13.04 6.66
N THR A 143 -15.12 13.37 5.46
CA THR A 143 -15.85 13.15 4.20
C THR A 143 -15.66 11.74 3.62
N GLU A 144 -14.87 10.88 4.26
CA GLU A 144 -14.55 9.54 3.76
C GLU A 144 -15.02 8.48 4.79
N PRO A 145 -16.29 8.09 4.79
CA PRO A 145 -16.84 7.15 5.78
C PRO A 145 -16.20 5.75 5.70
N THR A 146 -15.61 5.42 4.56
CA THR A 146 -14.86 4.17 4.33
C THR A 146 -13.42 4.22 4.81
N ALA A 147 -12.96 5.35 5.37
CA ALA A 147 -11.64 5.49 5.96
C ALA A 147 -11.67 5.26 7.47
N VAL A 148 -10.51 4.86 8.01
CA VAL A 148 -10.25 4.72 9.44
C VAL A 148 -8.89 5.32 9.77
N GLY A 149 -8.69 5.76 11.01
CA GLY A 149 -7.40 6.19 11.54
C GLY A 149 -6.82 5.20 12.54
N LEU A 150 -5.61 5.50 13.00
CA LEU A 150 -5.00 4.85 14.16
C LEU A 150 -5.70 5.29 15.45
N ARG A 151 -5.31 4.74 16.62
CA ARG A 151 -5.86 5.14 17.91
C ARG A 151 -5.52 6.61 18.22
N ASP A 152 -6.41 7.32 18.88
CA ASP A 152 -6.33 8.78 19.11
C ASP A 152 -5.06 9.26 19.85
N SER A 153 -4.46 8.41 20.67
CA SER A 153 -3.27 8.75 21.49
C SER A 153 -1.93 8.51 20.78
N VAL A 154 -1.96 8.10 19.50
CA VAL A 154 -0.75 7.68 18.78
C VAL A 154 0.06 8.89 18.31
N SER A 155 1.35 8.91 18.66
CA SER A 155 2.29 9.92 18.19
C SER A 155 2.72 9.66 16.75
N ARG A 156 2.62 10.69 15.89
CA ARG A 156 3.10 10.63 14.51
C ARG A 156 4.57 10.22 14.41
N ASN A 157 5.41 10.74 15.29
CA ASN A 157 6.85 10.42 15.28
C ASN A 157 7.11 8.98 15.68
N GLU A 158 6.37 8.45 16.65
CA GLU A 158 6.47 7.05 17.08
C GLU A 158 6.10 6.10 15.94
N VAL A 159 5.03 6.38 15.20
CA VAL A 159 4.67 5.58 14.02
C VAL A 159 5.76 5.67 12.95
N LEU A 160 6.29 6.87 12.66
CA LEU A 160 7.37 7.03 11.69
C LEU A 160 8.62 6.20 12.06
N GLU A 161 9.01 6.21 13.34
CA GLU A 161 10.15 5.42 13.84
C GLU A 161 9.95 3.91 13.65
N ARG A 162 8.71 3.46 13.72
CA ARG A 162 8.36 2.04 13.54
C ARG A 162 8.26 1.61 12.08
N ILE A 163 7.76 2.48 11.19
CA ILE A 163 7.45 2.07 9.82
C ILE A 163 8.59 2.30 8.81
N VAL A 164 9.46 3.29 9.02
CA VAL A 164 10.50 3.63 8.02
C VAL A 164 11.55 2.53 7.87
N PRO A 165 12.13 1.95 8.94
CA PRO A 165 13.13 0.89 8.78
C PRO A 165 12.61 -0.34 8.02
N PRO A 166 11.41 -0.89 8.30
CA PRO A 166 10.89 -2.04 7.56
C PRO A 166 10.58 -1.74 6.08
N ILE A 167 10.23 -0.49 5.72
CA ILE A 167 10.09 -0.11 4.29
C ILE A 167 11.43 -0.30 3.58
N ARG A 168 12.54 0.18 4.17
CA ARG A 168 13.88 0.04 3.60
C ARG A 168 14.31 -1.42 3.47
N ALA A 169 14.04 -2.21 4.49
CA ALA A 169 14.30 -3.65 4.47
C ALA A 169 13.53 -4.36 3.34
N ALA A 170 12.26 -3.99 3.14
CA ALA A 170 11.43 -4.52 2.06
C ALA A 170 11.98 -4.23 0.66
N VAL A 171 12.57 -3.03 0.46
CA VAL A 171 13.20 -2.65 -0.82
C VAL A 171 14.48 -3.45 -1.09
N ALA A 172 15.23 -3.78 -0.04
CA ALA A 172 16.45 -4.56 -0.18
C ALA A 172 16.20 -6.03 -0.56
N HIS A 173 14.96 -6.50 -0.46
CA HIS A 173 14.54 -7.86 -0.79
C HIS A 173 14.03 -7.91 -2.23
N GLY A 174 14.81 -8.55 -3.12
CA GLY A 174 14.47 -8.68 -4.54
C GLY A 174 13.65 -9.94 -4.88
N GLY A 175 13.28 -10.06 -6.16
CA GLY A 175 12.60 -11.23 -6.71
C GLY A 175 11.10 -11.34 -6.37
N PRO A 176 10.46 -12.44 -6.78
CA PRO A 176 9.05 -12.70 -6.49
C PRO A 176 8.81 -12.90 -4.99
N LEU A 177 7.55 -12.88 -4.58
CA LEU A 177 7.19 -13.21 -3.20
C LEU A 177 7.55 -14.66 -2.86
N ASP A 178 8.24 -14.84 -1.76
CA ASP A 178 8.59 -16.17 -1.26
C ASP A 178 7.41 -16.86 -0.53
N ARG A 179 7.59 -18.10 -0.12
CA ARG A 179 6.57 -18.88 0.57
C ARG A 179 6.11 -18.23 1.88
N ASN A 180 7.05 -17.62 2.63
CA ASN A 180 6.72 -16.98 3.92
C ASN A 180 5.96 -15.67 3.70
N GLU A 181 6.34 -14.89 2.68
CA GLU A 181 5.63 -13.67 2.28
C GLU A 181 4.20 -13.99 1.82
N LEU A 182 4.03 -15.05 1.00
CA LEU A 182 2.70 -15.51 0.57
C LEU A 182 1.84 -15.97 1.74
N ALA A 183 2.40 -16.73 2.68
CA ALA A 183 1.68 -17.17 3.88
C ALA A 183 1.31 -15.97 4.77
N SER A 184 2.22 -15.02 4.92
CA SER A 184 1.98 -13.79 5.68
C SER A 184 0.90 -12.92 5.05
N PHE A 185 0.89 -12.82 3.70
CA PHE A 185 -0.17 -12.12 2.97
C PHE A 185 -1.51 -12.82 3.15
N ALA A 186 -1.58 -14.13 2.95
CA ALA A 186 -2.81 -14.91 3.12
C ALA A 186 -3.41 -14.74 4.52
N GLY A 187 -2.56 -14.66 5.56
CA GLY A 187 -3.00 -14.41 6.94
C GLY A 187 -3.52 -13.00 7.20
N ARG A 188 -3.32 -12.05 6.28
CA ARG A 188 -3.76 -10.66 6.37
C ARG A 188 -4.68 -10.23 5.23
N ASP A 189 -4.87 -11.08 4.21
CA ASP A 189 -5.70 -10.76 3.06
C ASP A 189 -7.18 -10.59 3.48
N MET A 190 -7.73 -9.39 3.24
CA MET A 190 -9.12 -9.12 3.55
C MET A 190 -10.10 -9.63 2.48
N ALA A 191 -9.58 -10.06 1.34
CA ALA A 191 -10.38 -10.37 0.16
C ALA A 191 -10.52 -11.87 -0.12
N VAL A 192 -9.62 -12.70 0.41
CA VAL A 192 -9.63 -14.15 0.15
C VAL A 192 -10.98 -14.78 0.53
N GLY A 193 -11.54 -15.57 -0.38
CA GLY A 193 -12.87 -16.21 -0.24
C GLY A 193 -14.05 -15.28 -0.57
N ARG A 194 -13.83 -13.98 -0.75
CA ARG A 194 -14.90 -13.01 -1.07
C ARG A 194 -15.11 -12.91 -2.57
N ARG A 195 -16.33 -12.58 -2.94
CA ARG A 195 -16.68 -12.26 -4.33
C ARG A 195 -16.13 -10.87 -4.69
N CYS A 196 -15.51 -10.76 -5.85
CA CYS A 196 -15.12 -9.49 -6.44
C CYS A 196 -15.87 -9.24 -7.76
N VAL A 197 -16.00 -7.97 -8.11
CA VAL A 197 -16.59 -7.52 -9.38
C VAL A 197 -15.53 -6.93 -10.32
N GLU A 198 -14.46 -6.39 -9.76
CA GLU A 198 -13.28 -5.89 -10.48
C GLU A 198 -12.00 -6.45 -9.85
N PRO A 199 -10.95 -6.66 -10.62
CA PRO A 199 -10.75 -6.41 -12.07
C PRO A 199 -11.40 -7.47 -12.98
N VAL A 200 -11.83 -8.57 -12.43
CA VAL A 200 -12.59 -9.64 -13.07
C VAL A 200 -13.59 -10.20 -12.05
N ALA A 201 -14.80 -10.49 -12.47
CA ALA A 201 -15.84 -11.03 -11.58
C ALA A 201 -15.54 -12.49 -11.20
N GLY A 202 -15.53 -12.79 -9.89
CA GLY A 202 -15.22 -14.13 -9.39
C GLY A 202 -14.98 -14.18 -7.89
N ILE A 203 -14.38 -15.27 -7.42
CA ILE A 203 -14.01 -15.46 -6.01
C ILE A 203 -12.49 -15.27 -5.86
N VAL A 204 -12.07 -14.37 -4.99
CA VAL A 204 -10.66 -14.14 -4.71
C VAL A 204 -10.05 -15.38 -4.03
N ARG A 205 -8.95 -15.89 -4.58
CA ARG A 205 -8.21 -17.04 -4.07
C ARG A 205 -6.85 -16.68 -3.45
N GLY A 206 -6.48 -15.39 -3.50
CA GLY A 206 -5.24 -14.86 -2.96
C GLY A 206 -4.37 -14.20 -4.02
N ILE A 207 -3.06 -14.30 -3.86
CA ILE A 207 -2.07 -13.76 -4.80
C ILE A 207 -1.07 -14.84 -5.22
N SER A 208 -0.50 -14.68 -6.42
CA SER A 208 0.59 -15.52 -6.91
C SER A 208 1.97 -15.00 -6.46
N PRO A 209 3.05 -15.77 -6.61
CA PRO A 209 4.42 -15.30 -6.32
C PRO A 209 4.82 -14.04 -7.11
N SER A 210 4.25 -13.84 -8.30
CA SER A 210 4.44 -12.61 -9.09
C SER A 210 3.62 -11.41 -8.61
N GLY A 211 2.85 -11.56 -7.51
CA GLY A 211 1.97 -10.53 -6.96
C GLY A 211 0.67 -10.34 -7.73
N ALA A 212 0.37 -11.19 -8.70
CA ALA A 212 -0.92 -11.14 -9.40
C ALA A 212 -2.05 -11.58 -8.46
N LEU A 213 -3.21 -10.92 -8.57
CA LEU A 213 -4.43 -11.35 -7.91
C LEU A 213 -4.93 -12.64 -8.58
N VAL A 214 -5.19 -13.67 -7.80
CA VAL A 214 -5.75 -14.95 -8.28
C VAL A 214 -7.25 -14.96 -8.01
N VAL A 215 -8.03 -15.04 -9.08
CA VAL A 215 -9.49 -15.05 -9.03
C VAL A 215 -10.01 -16.33 -9.69
N GLU A 216 -10.90 -17.02 -9.01
CA GLU A 216 -11.65 -18.13 -9.56
C GLU A 216 -12.88 -17.60 -10.28
N VAL A 217 -12.90 -17.81 -11.60
CA VAL A 217 -13.94 -17.31 -12.50
C VAL A 217 -14.81 -18.49 -12.98
N ALA A 218 -16.13 -18.36 -12.86
CA ALA A 218 -17.05 -19.33 -13.39
C ALA A 218 -17.02 -19.33 -14.94
N LEU A 219 -16.96 -20.52 -15.53
CA LEU A 219 -17.02 -20.67 -16.99
C LEU A 219 -18.47 -20.80 -17.43
N SER A 220 -18.91 -19.92 -18.33
CA SER A 220 -20.23 -19.98 -18.94
C SER A 220 -20.24 -21.08 -20.00
N GLY A 221 -21.10 -22.12 -19.83
CA GLY A 221 -21.37 -23.11 -20.88
C GLY A 221 -21.18 -24.57 -20.42
N GLY A 222 -22.29 -25.25 -20.15
CA GLY A 222 -22.35 -26.69 -19.87
C GLY A 222 -23.09 -27.04 -18.57
N ASN A 223 -23.57 -28.30 -18.48
CA ASN A 223 -24.31 -28.81 -17.32
C ASN A 223 -23.47 -29.04 -16.04
N ALA A 224 -22.23 -28.61 -16.01
CA ALA A 224 -21.36 -28.70 -14.83
C ALA A 224 -20.80 -27.31 -14.49
N GLU A 225 -20.82 -26.94 -13.22
CA GLU A 225 -20.15 -25.76 -12.71
C GLU A 225 -18.62 -25.92 -12.89
N ARG A 226 -18.12 -25.39 -13.99
CA ARG A 226 -16.67 -25.34 -14.23
C ARG A 226 -16.16 -23.95 -13.87
N SER A 227 -15.02 -23.90 -13.19
CA SER A 227 -14.32 -22.67 -12.89
C SER A 227 -12.87 -22.76 -13.37
N THR A 228 -12.24 -21.61 -13.55
CA THR A 228 -10.81 -21.49 -13.86
C THR A 228 -10.17 -20.45 -12.97
N LEU A 229 -8.88 -20.62 -12.68
CA LEU A 229 -8.09 -19.61 -11.98
C LEU A 229 -7.52 -18.64 -13.00
N THR A 230 -7.77 -17.37 -12.77
CA THR A 230 -7.27 -16.26 -13.61
C THR A 230 -6.33 -15.39 -12.79
N GLU A 231 -5.14 -15.11 -13.30
CA GLU A 231 -4.20 -14.18 -12.71
C GLU A 231 -4.37 -12.79 -13.30
N VAL A 232 -4.54 -11.77 -12.44
CA VAL A 232 -4.67 -10.37 -12.84
C VAL A 232 -3.54 -9.54 -12.22
N ARG A 233 -2.74 -8.89 -13.06
CA ARG A 233 -1.53 -8.17 -12.64
C ARG A 233 -1.74 -6.69 -12.35
N ALA A 234 -2.82 -6.10 -12.84
CA ALA A 234 -3.10 -4.69 -12.69
C ALA A 234 -4.60 -4.43 -12.49
N GLY A 235 -4.93 -3.32 -11.84
CA GLY A 235 -6.31 -2.91 -11.60
C GLY A 235 -6.54 -2.52 -10.15
N SER A 236 -7.81 -2.36 -9.81
CA SER A 236 -8.30 -2.15 -8.44
C SER A 236 -9.20 -3.30 -8.05
N LEU A 237 -9.04 -3.82 -6.86
CA LEU A 237 -9.91 -4.85 -6.34
C LEU A 237 -11.18 -4.21 -5.76
N VAL A 238 -12.31 -4.46 -6.37
CA VAL A 238 -13.65 -4.08 -5.89
C VAL A 238 -14.38 -5.34 -5.46
N LEU A 239 -14.66 -5.42 -4.17
CA LEU A 239 -15.41 -6.52 -3.59
C LEU A 239 -16.92 -6.28 -3.77
N ASP A 240 -17.66 -7.35 -3.98
CA ASP A 240 -19.11 -7.30 -3.97
C ASP A 240 -19.58 -7.06 -2.52
N GLU A 241 -20.16 -5.90 -2.26
CA GLU A 241 -20.68 -5.53 -0.95
C GLU A 241 -22.01 -6.21 -0.63
N GLY A 242 -22.41 -7.25 -1.39
CA GLY A 242 -23.65 -7.98 -1.24
C GLY A 242 -24.73 -7.06 -0.65
N LYS A 243 -25.66 -6.54 -1.42
CA LYS A 243 -26.79 -5.76 -0.87
C LYS A 243 -27.32 -6.53 0.31
N GLY A 244 -27.17 -5.95 1.53
CA GLY A 244 -27.70 -6.54 2.73
C GLY A 244 -29.11 -7.01 2.42
N ARG A 245 -29.39 -8.28 2.68
CA ARG A 245 -30.75 -8.80 2.60
C ARG A 245 -31.57 -7.91 3.52
N GLY A 246 -32.23 -6.91 2.93
CA GLY A 246 -33.28 -6.17 3.59
C GLY A 246 -34.27 -7.17 4.12
N GLY A 247 -34.31 -7.26 5.44
CA GLY A 247 -35.34 -8.03 6.10
C GLY A 247 -36.69 -7.44 5.75
N ASP A 248 -37.41 -8.13 4.87
CA ASP A 248 -38.87 -8.08 4.91
C ASP A 248 -39.30 -8.66 6.25
N ARG A 249 -39.77 -7.80 7.12
CA ARG A 249 -40.85 -8.08 8.08
C ARG A 249 -41.54 -6.78 8.46
#